data_426fb8988d1af54ca1784aa8e893db56
#
_entry.id   426fb8988d1af54ca1784aa8e893db56
#
_cell.length_a   1.000
_cell.length_b   1.000
_cell.length_c   1.000
_cell.angle_alpha   90.00
_cell.angle_beta   90.00
_cell.angle_gamma   90.00
#
_symmetry.space_group_name_H-M   'P 1'
#
loop_
_entity.id
_entity.type
_entity.pdbx_description
1 polymer ?
#
loop_
_entity_poly.entity_id
_entity_poly.type
_entity_poly.pdbx_seq_one_letter_code
_entity_poly.pdbx_strand_id
1 'polypeptide(L)'
;MLKIVFVDFMDFIERTSPPESVTSRLEKLKTLRERPDYHPEPNTFEHIRIVTDRLISTGDIDLIFAGCLHDLFKLDTLKINEKTGFPTCPNHDTEVAKFILGSSEVKEWIIKYGGNVETVASLCRDHMRFHIFDRMKKSKQDEFKSRPHWNKLILRCCR
;
A
#
# COMPACT_ATOMS: atom_id res chain seq x y z
N MET A 1 16.50 -5.18 20.80
CA MET A 1 16.25 -5.84 19.50
C MET A 1 16.93 -5.04 18.40
N LEU A 2 17.76 -5.68 17.60
CA LEU A 2 18.40 -5.03 16.46
C LEU A 2 17.35 -4.69 15.41
N LYS A 3 17.36 -3.44 14.94
CA LYS A 3 16.49 -2.98 13.87
C LYS A 3 16.94 -3.62 12.55
N ILE A 4 16.02 -4.31 11.87
CA ILE A 4 16.31 -4.87 10.55
C ILE A 4 16.31 -3.74 9.52
N VAL A 5 17.40 -3.66 8.75
CA VAL A 5 17.54 -2.71 7.65
C VAL A 5 17.45 -3.48 6.33
N PHE A 6 16.54 -3.08 5.45
CA PHE A 6 16.41 -3.63 4.11
C PHE A 6 17.14 -2.74 3.10
N VAL A 7 17.72 -3.36 2.09
CA VAL A 7 18.42 -2.64 1.01
C VAL A 7 17.40 -2.07 0.01
N ASP A 8 16.44 -2.90 -0.41
CA ASP A 8 15.41 -2.55 -1.39
C ASP A 8 14.19 -3.47 -1.24
N PHE A 9 13.19 -3.26 -2.12
CA PHE A 9 11.97 -4.06 -2.14
C PHE A 9 12.25 -5.56 -2.29
N MET A 10 13.15 -5.95 -3.20
CA MET A 10 13.45 -7.37 -3.43
C MET A 10 14.10 -8.01 -2.21
N ASP A 11 15.02 -7.30 -1.56
CA ASP A 11 15.61 -7.72 -0.28
C ASP A 11 14.55 -7.88 0.80
N PHE A 12 13.62 -6.93 0.91
CA PHE A 12 12.49 -7.01 1.83
C PHE A 12 11.64 -8.26 1.60
N ILE A 13 11.24 -8.52 0.36
CA ILE A 13 10.43 -9.70 0.00
C ILE A 13 11.19 -11.00 0.30
N GLU A 14 12.44 -11.10 -0.12
CA GLU A 14 13.24 -12.30 0.08
C GLU A 14 13.46 -12.62 1.56
N ARG A 15 13.84 -11.62 2.34
CA ARG A 15 14.19 -11.82 3.75
C ARG A 15 12.98 -11.99 4.66
N THR A 16 11.83 -11.43 4.33
CA THR A 16 10.62 -11.56 5.14
C THR A 16 9.73 -12.72 4.73
N SER A 17 9.94 -13.29 3.55
CA SER A 17 9.13 -14.40 3.02
C SER A 17 7.63 -14.19 3.20
N PRO A 18 7.01 -13.27 2.45
CA PRO A 18 5.58 -13.00 2.59
C PRO A 18 4.72 -14.26 2.39
N PRO A 19 3.51 -14.32 2.98
CA PRO A 19 2.57 -15.40 2.69
C PRO A 19 2.25 -15.50 1.20
N GLU A 20 1.90 -16.70 0.73
CA GLU A 20 1.54 -16.92 -0.66
C GLU A 20 0.39 -16.04 -1.14
N SER A 21 -0.58 -15.74 -0.28
CA SER A 21 -1.68 -14.83 -0.57
C SER A 21 -1.21 -13.43 -0.96
N VAL A 22 -0.04 -13.01 -0.50
CA VAL A 22 0.61 -11.75 -0.88
C VAL A 22 1.46 -11.94 -2.14
N THR A 23 2.35 -12.91 -2.17
CA THR A 23 3.27 -13.12 -3.30
C THR A 23 2.56 -13.45 -4.59
N SER A 24 1.48 -14.24 -4.54
CA SER A 24 0.68 -14.56 -5.72
C SER A 24 0.01 -13.33 -6.32
N ARG A 25 -0.49 -12.41 -5.47
CA ARG A 25 -1.07 -11.16 -5.94
C ARG A 25 -0.02 -10.22 -6.52
N LEU A 26 1.13 -10.10 -5.87
CA LEU A 26 2.25 -9.29 -6.39
C LEU A 26 2.65 -9.76 -7.81
N GLU A 27 2.76 -11.06 -8.01
CA GLU A 27 3.11 -11.63 -9.31
C GLU A 27 2.06 -11.29 -10.39
N LYS A 28 0.78 -11.44 -10.07
CA LYS A 28 -0.31 -11.10 -10.99
C LYS A 28 -0.35 -9.61 -11.34
N LEU A 29 0.06 -8.73 -10.44
CA LEU A 29 0.10 -7.28 -10.67
C LEU A 29 1.12 -6.86 -11.73
N LYS A 30 2.03 -7.73 -12.13
CA LYS A 30 2.93 -7.51 -13.27
C LYS A 30 2.17 -7.40 -14.61
N THR A 31 0.94 -7.91 -14.66
CA THR A 31 0.09 -7.86 -15.86
C THR A 31 -0.84 -6.65 -15.89
N LEU A 32 -0.97 -5.91 -14.78
CA LEU A 32 -1.89 -4.78 -14.70
C LEU A 32 -1.20 -3.49 -15.13
N ARG A 33 -1.60 -2.97 -16.31
CA ARG A 33 -1.20 -1.65 -16.79
C ARG A 33 -2.27 -0.64 -16.41
N GLU A 34 -1.86 0.38 -15.68
CA GLU A 34 -2.74 1.47 -15.29
C GLU A 34 -2.63 2.64 -16.25
N ARG A 35 -3.46 3.65 -16.03
CA ARG A 35 -3.50 4.85 -16.85
C ARG A 35 -2.18 5.64 -16.73
N PRO A 36 -1.44 5.88 -17.85
CA PRO A 36 -0.08 6.45 -17.80
C PRO A 36 0.00 7.86 -17.21
N ASP A 37 -1.06 8.66 -17.31
CA ASP A 37 -1.10 10.02 -16.76
C ASP A 37 -1.05 10.04 -15.22
N TYR A 38 -1.49 8.97 -14.57
CA TYR A 38 -1.45 8.84 -13.10
C TYR A 38 -0.36 7.87 -12.63
N HIS A 39 -0.04 6.88 -13.46
CA HIS A 39 0.91 5.82 -13.16
C HIS A 39 1.84 5.61 -14.35
N PRO A 40 2.96 6.34 -14.41
CA PRO A 40 3.92 6.23 -15.52
C PRO A 40 4.68 4.91 -15.53
N GLU A 41 4.63 4.15 -14.43
CA GLU A 41 5.27 2.85 -14.33
C GLU A 41 4.62 1.83 -15.28
N PRO A 42 5.39 0.83 -15.81
CA PRO A 42 4.87 -0.11 -16.79
C PRO A 42 3.74 -1.01 -16.28
N ASN A 43 3.68 -1.25 -14.96
CA ASN A 43 2.63 -2.05 -14.32
C ASN A 43 2.53 -1.73 -12.83
N THR A 44 1.49 -2.25 -12.18
CA THR A 44 1.25 -2.00 -10.76
C THR A 44 2.32 -2.63 -9.86
N PHE A 45 2.90 -3.76 -10.24
CA PHE A 45 4.03 -4.35 -9.49
C PHE A 45 5.21 -3.38 -9.41
N GLU A 46 5.60 -2.77 -10.54
CA GLU A 46 6.68 -1.79 -10.56
C GLU A 46 6.36 -0.54 -9.74
N HIS A 47 5.11 -0.10 -9.74
CA HIS A 47 4.65 0.97 -8.86
C HIS A 47 4.86 0.63 -7.39
N ILE A 48 4.42 -0.56 -6.96
CA ILE A 48 4.60 -1.04 -5.58
C ILE A 48 6.10 -1.11 -5.23
N ARG A 49 6.91 -1.64 -6.14
CA ARG A 49 8.36 -1.74 -5.93
C ARG A 49 9.00 -0.37 -5.68
N ILE A 50 8.70 0.59 -6.56
CA ILE A 50 9.25 1.95 -6.45
C ILE A 50 8.81 2.65 -5.17
N VAL A 51 7.52 2.55 -4.84
CA VAL A 51 6.97 3.14 -3.60
C VAL A 51 7.64 2.52 -2.37
N THR A 52 7.77 1.20 -2.35
CA THR A 52 8.38 0.48 -1.21
C THR A 52 9.87 0.83 -1.09
N ASP A 53 10.62 0.89 -2.20
CA ASP A 53 12.02 1.30 -2.18
C ASP A 53 12.21 2.66 -1.52
N ARG A 54 11.34 3.62 -1.86
CA ARG A 54 11.38 4.96 -1.26
C ARG A 54 11.08 4.92 0.25
N LEU A 55 10.12 4.10 0.66
CA LEU A 55 9.73 3.97 2.06
C LEU A 55 10.76 3.23 2.91
N ILE A 56 11.53 2.32 2.31
CA ILE A 56 12.65 1.64 2.98
C ILE A 56 13.65 2.65 3.54
N SER A 57 13.91 3.74 2.85
CA SER A 57 14.82 4.79 3.31
C SER A 57 14.36 5.49 4.59
N THR A 58 13.07 5.45 4.90
CA THR A 58 12.53 6.03 6.14
C THR A 58 12.89 5.20 7.38
N GLY A 59 13.18 3.92 7.20
CA GLY A 59 13.40 2.98 8.29
C GLY A 59 12.15 2.68 9.12
N ASP A 60 10.98 3.12 8.70
CA ASP A 60 9.69 2.87 9.38
C ASP A 60 9.06 1.60 8.82
N ILE A 61 9.03 0.54 9.63
CA ILE A 61 8.55 -0.77 9.20
C ILE A 61 7.06 -0.77 8.81
N ASP A 62 6.24 0.01 9.48
CA ASP A 62 4.81 0.11 9.14
C ASP A 62 4.62 0.72 7.76
N LEU A 63 5.42 1.74 7.42
CA LEU A 63 5.41 2.35 6.09
C LEU A 63 5.89 1.37 5.01
N ILE A 64 6.91 0.58 5.30
CA ILE A 64 7.44 -0.42 4.36
C ILE A 64 6.37 -1.46 4.03
N PHE A 65 5.72 -2.02 5.06
CA PHE A 65 4.60 -2.94 4.87
C PHE A 65 3.44 -2.29 4.11
N ALA A 66 3.07 -1.06 4.46
CA ALA A 66 2.00 -0.35 3.77
C ALA A 66 2.35 -0.08 2.30
N GLY A 67 3.60 0.27 2.00
CA GLY A 67 4.08 0.42 0.63
C GLY A 67 3.90 -0.85 -0.20
N CYS A 68 4.28 -1.99 0.38
CA CYS A 68 4.14 -3.29 -0.26
C CYS A 68 2.67 -3.70 -0.49
N LEU A 69 1.78 -3.36 0.42
CA LEU A 69 0.42 -3.89 0.45
C LEU A 69 -0.65 -2.95 -0.14
N HIS A 70 -0.41 -1.65 -0.21
CA HIS A 70 -1.48 -0.66 -0.47
C HIS A 70 -2.28 -0.88 -1.75
N ASP A 71 -1.65 -1.36 -2.80
CA ASP A 71 -2.27 -1.59 -4.12
C ASP A 71 -2.48 -3.08 -4.44
N LEU A 72 -2.31 -3.96 -3.45
CA LEU A 72 -2.33 -5.41 -3.64
C LEU A 72 -3.65 -5.93 -4.20
N PHE A 73 -4.77 -5.26 -3.91
CA PHE A 73 -6.11 -5.69 -4.29
C PHE A 73 -6.63 -5.02 -5.56
N LYS A 74 -5.77 -4.35 -6.32
CA LYS A 74 -6.20 -3.70 -7.57
C LYS A 74 -6.76 -4.67 -8.61
N LEU A 75 -6.18 -5.85 -8.78
CA LEU A 75 -6.76 -6.86 -9.68
C LEU A 75 -8.06 -7.45 -9.15
N ASP A 76 -8.15 -7.65 -7.84
CA ASP A 76 -9.35 -8.19 -7.20
C ASP A 76 -10.57 -7.27 -7.35
N THR A 77 -10.34 -5.97 -7.52
CA THR A 77 -11.39 -4.94 -7.63
C THR A 77 -11.47 -4.31 -9.01
N LEU A 78 -10.74 -4.86 -9.98
CA LEU A 78 -10.61 -4.31 -11.34
C LEU A 78 -11.96 -4.22 -12.06
N LYS A 79 -12.21 -3.05 -12.63
CA LYS A 79 -13.29 -2.79 -13.59
C LYS A 79 -12.76 -1.97 -14.75
N ILE A 80 -13.29 -2.18 -15.94
CA ILE A 80 -12.98 -1.35 -17.10
C ILE A 80 -13.97 -0.19 -17.16
N ASN A 81 -13.45 1.03 -17.20
CA ASN A 81 -14.29 2.21 -17.39
C ASN A 81 -14.74 2.27 -18.86
N GLU A 82 -16.03 2.14 -19.10
CA GLU A 82 -16.60 2.09 -20.46
C GLU A 82 -16.35 3.37 -21.26
N LYS A 83 -16.23 4.52 -20.58
CA LYS A 83 -16.00 5.81 -21.25
C LYS A 83 -14.57 6.01 -21.70
N THR A 84 -13.61 5.52 -20.94
CA THR A 84 -12.16 5.75 -21.17
C THR A 84 -11.45 4.52 -21.72
N GLY A 85 -12.02 3.33 -21.56
CA GLY A 85 -11.38 2.05 -21.87
C GLY A 85 -10.25 1.65 -20.91
N PHE A 86 -9.96 2.48 -19.91
CA PHE A 86 -8.89 2.20 -18.93
C PHE A 86 -9.43 1.45 -17.71
N PRO A 87 -8.56 0.67 -17.04
CA PRO A 87 -8.93 0.00 -15.80
C PRO A 87 -9.16 1.01 -14.67
N THR A 88 -10.13 0.69 -13.81
CA THR A 88 -10.34 1.33 -12.51
C THR A 88 -10.39 0.25 -11.45
N CYS A 89 -9.99 0.57 -10.24
CA CYS A 89 -9.90 -0.39 -9.13
C CYS A 89 -10.61 0.19 -7.91
N PRO A 90 -11.96 0.29 -7.96
CA PRO A 90 -12.72 0.90 -6.86
C PRO A 90 -12.57 0.08 -5.57
N ASN A 91 -12.44 0.79 -4.45
CA ASN A 91 -12.36 0.22 -3.10
C ASN A 91 -11.17 -0.73 -2.84
N HIS A 92 -10.13 -0.74 -3.70
CA HIS A 92 -8.94 -1.56 -3.46
C HIS A 92 -8.27 -1.22 -2.11
N ASP A 93 -8.32 0.02 -1.70
CA ASP A 93 -7.83 0.52 -0.41
C ASP A 93 -8.58 -0.09 0.78
N THR A 94 -9.90 -0.09 0.73
CA THR A 94 -10.75 -0.69 1.77
C THR A 94 -10.61 -2.21 1.78
N GLU A 95 -10.59 -2.84 0.62
CA GLU A 95 -10.51 -4.30 0.52
C GLU A 95 -9.16 -4.84 1.01
N VAL A 96 -8.05 -4.18 0.71
CA VAL A 96 -6.75 -4.62 1.25
C VAL A 96 -6.68 -4.43 2.76
N ALA A 97 -7.27 -3.36 3.31
CA ALA A 97 -7.33 -3.17 4.76
C ALA A 97 -8.11 -4.29 5.46
N LYS A 98 -9.25 -4.69 4.91
CA LYS A 98 -10.02 -5.84 5.41
C LYS A 98 -9.20 -7.14 5.34
N PHE A 99 -8.48 -7.36 4.26
CA PHE A 99 -7.61 -8.51 4.09
C PHE A 99 -6.52 -8.57 5.15
N ILE A 100 -5.83 -7.46 5.41
CA ILE A 100 -4.78 -7.37 6.43
C ILE A 100 -5.35 -7.71 7.81
N LEU A 101 -6.50 -7.15 8.16
CA LEU A 101 -7.12 -7.36 9.47
C LEU A 101 -7.75 -8.75 9.61
N GLY A 102 -8.15 -9.38 8.51
CA GLY A 102 -8.83 -10.68 8.51
C GLY A 102 -7.93 -11.89 8.27
N SER A 103 -6.69 -11.70 7.82
CA SER A 103 -5.77 -12.79 7.50
C SER A 103 -4.78 -13.02 8.63
N SER A 104 -4.87 -14.18 9.30
CA SER A 104 -3.92 -14.56 10.35
C SER A 104 -2.48 -14.62 9.84
N GLU A 105 -2.26 -15.16 8.64
CA GLU A 105 -0.94 -15.28 8.02
C GLU A 105 -0.28 -13.90 7.78
N VAL A 106 -1.07 -12.95 7.27
CA VAL A 106 -0.57 -11.61 7.01
C VAL A 106 -0.29 -10.87 8.31
N LYS A 107 -1.17 -10.99 9.30
CA LYS A 107 -0.95 -10.40 10.63
C LYS A 107 0.31 -10.95 11.28
N GLU A 108 0.52 -12.25 11.26
CA GLU A 108 1.71 -12.90 11.80
C GLU A 108 2.98 -12.43 11.09
N TRP A 109 2.94 -12.31 9.77
CA TRP A 109 4.05 -11.80 8.97
C TRP A 109 4.42 -10.37 9.37
N ILE A 110 3.44 -9.47 9.49
CA ILE A 110 3.67 -8.08 9.91
C ILE A 110 4.28 -8.03 11.31
N ILE A 111 3.68 -8.75 12.27
CA ILE A 111 4.12 -8.77 13.68
C ILE A 111 5.52 -9.34 13.81
N LYS A 112 5.83 -10.40 13.08
CA LYS A 112 7.16 -11.05 13.12
C LYS A 112 8.30 -10.09 12.84
N TYR A 113 8.09 -9.11 11.97
CA TYR A 113 9.11 -8.13 11.59
C TYR A 113 8.92 -6.77 12.27
N GLY A 114 8.13 -6.72 13.34
CA GLY A 114 8.01 -5.54 14.21
C GLY A 114 6.97 -4.53 13.75
N GLY A 115 6.12 -4.86 12.78
CA GLY A 115 5.06 -3.97 12.32
C GLY A 115 3.84 -3.99 13.23
N ASN A 116 3.06 -2.91 13.17
CA ASN A 116 1.77 -2.78 13.83
C ASN A 116 0.64 -2.99 12.80
N VAL A 117 -0.12 -4.06 12.96
CA VAL A 117 -1.16 -4.48 12.00
C VAL A 117 -2.21 -3.39 11.78
N GLU A 118 -2.70 -2.78 12.86
CA GLU A 118 -3.71 -1.71 12.78
C GLU A 118 -3.18 -0.49 12.02
N THR A 119 -1.95 -0.09 12.29
CA THR A 119 -1.31 1.03 11.59
C THR A 119 -1.14 0.73 10.11
N VAL A 120 -0.64 -0.46 9.76
CA VAL A 120 -0.46 -0.87 8.36
C VAL A 120 -1.80 -0.88 7.61
N ALA A 121 -2.84 -1.49 8.21
CA ALA A 121 -4.18 -1.52 7.63
C ALA A 121 -4.76 -0.12 7.44
N SER A 122 -4.59 0.75 8.41
CA SER A 122 -5.06 2.13 8.36
C SER A 122 -4.36 2.96 7.29
N LEU A 123 -3.05 2.79 7.14
CA LEU A 123 -2.28 3.44 6.08
C LEU A 123 -2.76 3.01 4.69
N CYS A 124 -3.02 1.73 4.50
CA CYS A 124 -3.55 1.20 3.24
C CYS A 124 -4.96 1.72 2.96
N ARG A 125 -5.85 1.70 3.97
CA ARG A 125 -7.22 2.20 3.85
C ARG A 125 -7.28 3.68 3.47
N ASP A 126 -6.40 4.49 4.02
CA ASP A 126 -6.46 5.93 3.87
C ASP A 126 -5.58 6.50 2.74
N HIS A 127 -4.83 5.65 2.02
CA HIS A 127 -3.90 6.14 1.01
C HIS A 127 -4.59 6.86 -0.16
N MET A 128 -5.75 6.42 -0.60
CA MET A 128 -6.52 7.09 -1.65
C MET A 128 -7.17 8.37 -1.14
N ARG A 129 -7.65 8.36 0.09
CA ARG A 129 -8.25 9.55 0.72
C ARG A 129 -7.24 10.69 0.83
N PHE A 130 -5.99 10.39 1.08
CA PHE A 130 -4.93 11.39 1.13
C PHE A 130 -4.79 12.14 -0.20
N HIS A 131 -4.95 11.47 -1.33
CA HIS A 131 -4.86 12.11 -2.66
C HIS A 131 -5.92 13.17 -2.92
N ILE A 132 -7.05 13.12 -2.22
CA ILE A 132 -8.13 14.10 -2.36
C ILE A 132 -8.19 15.07 -1.16
N PHE A 133 -7.19 15.05 -0.29
CA PHE A 133 -7.19 15.82 0.95
C PHE A 133 -7.50 17.31 0.72
N ASP A 134 -6.84 17.93 -0.24
CA ASP A 134 -7.01 19.37 -0.52
C ASP A 134 -8.43 19.73 -1.02
N ARG A 135 -9.18 18.75 -1.49
CA ARG A 135 -10.56 18.93 -1.96
C ARG A 135 -11.59 18.66 -0.88
N MET A 136 -11.19 18.19 0.29
CA MET A 136 -12.09 17.91 1.40
C MET A 136 -12.54 19.20 2.08
N LYS A 137 -13.76 19.16 2.66
CA LYS A 137 -14.23 20.19 3.58
C LYS A 137 -13.31 20.29 4.79
N LYS A 138 -13.14 21.50 5.33
CA LYS A 138 -12.25 21.77 6.48
C LYS A 138 -12.47 20.80 7.66
N SER A 139 -13.73 20.55 8.02
CA SER A 139 -14.05 19.62 9.11
C SER A 139 -13.55 18.19 8.85
N LYS A 140 -13.59 17.74 7.61
CA LYS A 140 -13.06 16.42 7.20
C LYS A 140 -11.54 16.39 7.20
N GLN A 141 -10.90 17.50 6.77
CA GLN A 141 -9.45 17.64 6.84
C GLN A 141 -8.97 17.56 8.29
N ASP A 142 -9.63 18.28 9.21
CA ASP A 142 -9.28 18.29 10.62
C ASP A 142 -9.45 16.92 11.27
N GLU A 143 -10.54 16.21 10.98
CA GLU A 143 -10.76 14.85 11.44
C GLU A 143 -9.67 13.91 10.91
N PHE A 144 -9.31 14.01 9.64
CA PHE A 144 -8.30 13.18 9.02
C PHE A 144 -6.91 13.42 9.64
N LYS A 145 -6.54 14.68 9.85
CA LYS A 145 -5.29 15.06 10.54
C LYS A 145 -5.21 14.56 11.98
N SER A 146 -6.35 14.36 12.64
CA SER A 146 -6.40 13.87 14.02
C SER A 146 -6.12 12.37 14.14
N ARG A 147 -6.09 11.62 13.05
CA ARG A 147 -5.85 10.18 13.06
C ARG A 147 -4.42 9.85 13.48
N PRO A 148 -4.21 8.79 14.28
CA PRO A 148 -2.88 8.46 14.81
C PRO A 148 -1.78 8.27 13.75
N HIS A 149 -2.14 7.81 12.56
CA HIS A 149 -1.21 7.52 11.46
C HIS A 149 -1.02 8.68 10.46
N TRP A 150 -1.60 9.85 10.72
CA TRP A 150 -1.53 11.00 9.81
C TRP A 150 -0.10 11.37 9.40
N ASN A 151 0.81 11.48 10.37
CA ASN A 151 2.21 11.83 10.08
C ASN A 151 2.90 10.81 9.18
N LYS A 152 2.56 9.55 9.31
CA LYS A 152 3.08 8.48 8.44
C LYS A 152 2.50 8.57 7.03
N LEU A 153 1.23 8.93 6.89
CA LEU A 153 0.61 9.14 5.56
C LEU A 153 1.29 10.25 4.78
N ILE A 154 1.65 11.35 5.43
CA ILE A 154 2.38 12.45 4.79
C ILE A 154 3.71 11.94 4.22
N LEU A 155 4.49 11.21 5.01
CA LEU A 155 5.77 10.64 4.57
C LEU A 155 5.62 9.71 3.36
N ARG A 156 4.56 8.89 3.35
CA ARG A 156 4.26 7.98 2.26
C ARG A 156 3.95 8.71 0.95
N CYS A 157 3.25 9.82 1.04
CA CYS A 157 2.79 10.57 -0.14
C CYS A 157 3.80 11.62 -0.61
N CYS A 158 4.88 11.87 0.11
CA CYS A 158 6.03 12.65 -0.36
C CYS A 158 6.79 11.83 -1.41
N ARG A 159 6.40 12.01 -2.63
CA ARG A 159 7.02 11.37 -3.80
C ARG A 159 8.25 12.13 -4.24
#